data_ced10709e891491f21d6d83a3a8d1cf8
#
_entry.id   ced10709e891491f21d6d83a3a8d1cf8
#
_cell.length_a   1.000
_cell.length_b   1.000
_cell.length_c   1.000
_cell.angle_alpha   90.00
_cell.angle_beta   90.00
_cell.angle_gamma   90.00
#
_symmetry.space_group_name_H-M   'P 1'
#
loop_
_entity.id
_entity.type
_entity.pdbx_description
1 polymer ?
#
loop_
_entity_poly.entity_id
_entity_poly.type
_entity_poly.pdbx_seq_one_letter_code
_entity_poly.pdbx_strand_id
1 'polypeptide(L)'
;EVRRELILQCQTKQIRFVVAPYEADAQLADLSHRGVVDAVISEDSDLLAYGCPRVLFKLDMKTLRGDEIQIMKDLASNTSLSFRNWNHDMFVHMCILAGCDYFEGVPGVGIQTAHKLVRVNRSPHKIFKALRMTGKLPRGFEEAFWVAYRTFRHQRVY
;
A
#
# COMPACT_ATOMS: atom_id res chain seq x y z
N GLU A 1 -26.49 0.53 -4.18
CA GLU A 1 -27.25 -0.10 -5.29
C GLU A 1 -26.31 -0.94 -6.16
N VAL A 2 -25.27 -0.38 -6.77
CA VAL A 2 -24.32 -1.09 -7.65
C VAL A 2 -23.67 -2.30 -6.97
N ARG A 3 -23.21 -2.17 -5.72
CA ARG A 3 -22.59 -3.27 -4.98
C ARG A 3 -23.54 -4.47 -4.81
N ARG A 4 -24.79 -4.22 -4.48
CA ARG A 4 -25.81 -5.27 -4.31
C ARG A 4 -26.05 -6.00 -5.62
N GLU A 5 -26.17 -5.27 -6.72
CA GLU A 5 -26.36 -5.85 -8.04
C GLU A 5 -25.20 -6.71 -8.46
N LEU A 6 -23.95 -6.26 -8.21
CA LEU A 6 -22.75 -7.04 -8.51
C LEU A 6 -22.73 -8.37 -7.72
N ILE A 7 -23.08 -8.35 -6.43
CA ILE A 7 -23.16 -9.55 -5.60
C ILE A 7 -24.20 -10.53 -6.19
N LEU A 8 -25.39 -10.04 -6.56
CA LEU A 8 -26.42 -10.87 -7.17
C LEU A 8 -25.96 -11.49 -8.49
N GLN A 9 -25.28 -10.73 -9.32
CA GLN A 9 -24.70 -11.24 -10.58
C GLN A 9 -23.63 -12.32 -10.34
N CYS A 10 -22.76 -12.12 -9.35
CA CYS A 10 -21.77 -13.13 -8.97
C CYS A 10 -22.46 -14.42 -8.50
N GLN A 11 -23.48 -14.32 -7.65
CA GLN A 11 -24.28 -15.47 -7.19
C GLN A 11 -24.96 -16.20 -8.34
N THR A 12 -25.64 -15.46 -9.20
CA THR A 12 -26.37 -16.02 -10.36
C THR A 12 -25.43 -16.75 -11.33
N LYS A 13 -24.22 -16.19 -11.53
CA LYS A 13 -23.22 -16.77 -12.43
C LYS A 13 -22.29 -17.78 -11.75
N GLN A 14 -22.50 -18.07 -10.47
CA GLN A 14 -21.65 -18.95 -9.66
C GLN A 14 -20.16 -18.51 -9.63
N ILE A 15 -19.91 -17.20 -9.72
CA ILE A 15 -18.58 -16.62 -9.57
C ILE A 15 -18.26 -16.50 -8.08
N ARG A 16 -17.13 -17.04 -7.67
CA ARG A 16 -16.66 -16.89 -6.28
C ARG A 16 -16.36 -15.42 -5.99
N PHE A 17 -16.81 -14.93 -4.86
CA PHE A 17 -16.53 -13.57 -4.39
C PHE A 17 -16.41 -13.54 -2.87
N VAL A 18 -15.73 -12.53 -2.38
CA VAL A 18 -15.62 -12.20 -0.95
C VAL A 18 -16.03 -10.74 -0.77
N VAL A 19 -16.89 -10.48 0.21
CA VAL A 19 -17.21 -9.11 0.62
C VAL A 19 -16.29 -8.78 1.77
N ALA A 20 -15.27 -7.97 1.53
CA ALA A 20 -14.30 -7.58 2.56
C ALA A 20 -15.01 -6.91 3.75
N PRO A 21 -14.56 -7.17 5.01
CA PRO A 21 -15.19 -6.56 6.19
C PRO A 21 -14.91 -5.06 6.28
N TYR A 22 -13.83 -4.60 5.66
CA TYR A 22 -13.43 -3.20 5.52
C TYR A 22 -13.04 -2.92 4.06
N GLU A 23 -11.78 -2.66 3.77
CA GLU A 23 -11.32 -2.38 2.42
C GLU A 23 -10.99 -3.64 1.63
N ALA A 24 -11.25 -3.58 0.34
CA ALA A 24 -10.98 -4.70 -0.55
C ALA A 24 -9.48 -4.99 -0.67
N ASP A 25 -8.63 -3.95 -0.63
CA ASP A 25 -7.19 -4.08 -0.86
C ASP A 25 -6.49 -4.91 0.22
N ALA A 26 -6.87 -4.71 1.49
CA ALA A 26 -6.40 -5.56 2.59
C ALA A 26 -6.79 -7.03 2.40
N GLN A 27 -8.03 -7.28 1.98
CA GLN A 27 -8.54 -8.63 1.73
C GLN A 27 -7.85 -9.28 0.52
N LEU A 28 -7.63 -8.50 -0.56
CA LEU A 28 -6.93 -8.96 -1.76
C LEU A 28 -5.47 -9.32 -1.45
N ALA A 29 -4.79 -8.46 -0.67
CA ALA A 29 -3.43 -8.73 -0.23
C ALA A 29 -3.34 -9.99 0.63
N ASP A 30 -4.28 -10.20 1.57
CA ASP A 30 -4.35 -11.41 2.40
C ASP A 30 -4.56 -12.68 1.55
N LEU A 31 -5.52 -12.66 0.63
CA LEU A 31 -5.78 -13.79 -0.27
C LEU A 31 -4.55 -14.15 -1.11
N SER A 32 -3.79 -13.14 -1.56
CA SER A 32 -2.54 -13.35 -2.30
C SER A 32 -1.42 -13.89 -1.40
N HIS A 33 -1.27 -13.37 -0.18
CA HIS A 33 -0.30 -13.89 0.79
C HIS A 33 -0.55 -15.34 1.19
N ARG A 34 -1.81 -15.73 1.32
CA ARG A 34 -2.21 -17.11 1.62
C ARG A 34 -2.16 -18.04 0.40
N GLY A 35 -1.83 -17.51 -0.77
CA GLY A 35 -1.78 -18.29 -2.01
C GLY A 35 -3.16 -18.77 -2.50
N VAL A 36 -4.24 -18.10 -2.06
CA VAL A 36 -5.60 -18.39 -2.54
C VAL A 36 -5.79 -17.87 -3.95
N VAL A 37 -5.10 -16.78 -4.28
CA VAL A 37 -5.00 -16.20 -5.62
C VAL A 37 -3.53 -16.05 -6.00
N ASP A 38 -3.21 -16.24 -7.29
CA ASP A 38 -1.84 -16.15 -7.81
C ASP A 38 -1.38 -14.69 -8.01
N ALA A 39 -2.31 -13.81 -8.32
CA ALA A 39 -2.08 -12.38 -8.51
C ALA A 39 -3.36 -11.58 -8.27
N VAL A 40 -3.20 -10.31 -7.97
CA VAL A 40 -4.30 -9.34 -7.83
C VAL A 40 -4.27 -8.41 -9.04
N ILE A 41 -5.41 -8.20 -9.68
CA ILE A 41 -5.59 -7.22 -10.76
C ILE A 41 -6.21 -5.97 -10.13
N SER A 42 -5.52 -4.85 -10.20
CA SER A 42 -6.01 -3.58 -9.66
C SER A 42 -5.25 -2.40 -10.26
N GLU A 43 -5.86 -1.22 -10.19
CA GLU A 43 -5.20 0.06 -10.47
C GLU A 43 -4.78 0.77 -9.16
N ASP A 44 -5.12 0.19 -8.00
CA ASP A 44 -4.84 0.79 -6.70
C ASP A 44 -3.41 0.48 -6.24
N SER A 45 -2.62 1.53 -6.05
CA SER A 45 -1.23 1.42 -5.59
C SER A 45 -1.09 1.03 -4.11
N ASP A 46 -2.15 1.17 -3.31
CA ASP A 46 -2.13 0.84 -1.89
C ASP A 46 -1.93 -0.66 -1.65
N LEU A 47 -2.26 -1.50 -2.64
CA LEU A 47 -1.90 -2.92 -2.63
C LEU A 47 -0.39 -3.15 -2.42
N LEU A 48 0.46 -2.26 -2.90
CA LEU A 48 1.91 -2.32 -2.66
C LEU A 48 2.24 -2.00 -1.20
N ALA A 49 1.52 -1.05 -0.59
CA ALA A 49 1.67 -0.72 0.83
C ALA A 49 1.12 -1.84 1.74
N TYR A 50 0.05 -2.52 1.34
CA TYR A 50 -0.42 -3.75 1.99
C TYR A 50 0.54 -4.94 1.79
N GLY A 51 1.53 -4.80 0.92
CA GLY A 51 2.54 -5.83 0.64
C GLY A 51 2.04 -6.97 -0.23
N CYS A 52 1.01 -6.75 -1.04
CA CYS A 52 0.50 -7.76 -1.96
C CYS A 52 1.66 -8.33 -2.80
N PRO A 53 1.93 -9.66 -2.77
CA PRO A 53 3.11 -10.24 -3.39
C PRO A 53 3.20 -10.00 -4.89
N ARG A 54 2.05 -10.05 -5.59
CA ARG A 54 1.97 -9.92 -7.04
C ARG A 54 0.73 -9.13 -7.43
N VAL A 55 0.93 -7.98 -8.07
CA VAL A 55 -0.14 -7.12 -8.58
C VAL A 55 0.05 -6.92 -10.07
N LEU A 56 -1.04 -7.02 -10.82
CA LEU A 56 -1.11 -6.73 -12.25
C LEU A 56 -1.85 -5.43 -12.45
N PHE A 57 -1.12 -4.38 -12.82
CA PHE A 57 -1.65 -3.06 -13.13
C PHE A 57 -1.92 -2.90 -14.62
N LYS A 58 -2.78 -1.96 -14.97
CA LYS A 58 -3.08 -1.54 -16.36
C LYS A 58 -3.41 -2.72 -17.28
N LEU A 59 -4.21 -3.67 -16.77
CA LEU A 59 -4.62 -4.79 -17.58
C LEU A 59 -5.54 -4.34 -18.72
N ASP A 60 -5.04 -4.40 -19.96
CA ASP A 60 -5.85 -4.24 -21.14
C ASP A 60 -6.60 -5.55 -21.44
N MET A 61 -7.91 -5.54 -21.28
CA MET A 61 -8.78 -6.71 -21.49
C MET A 61 -8.82 -7.18 -22.95
N LYS A 62 -8.40 -6.35 -23.93
CA LYS A 62 -8.38 -6.74 -25.35
C LYS A 62 -7.10 -7.46 -25.72
N THR A 63 -5.97 -6.97 -25.22
CA THR A 63 -4.66 -7.54 -25.51
C THR A 63 -4.18 -8.53 -24.46
N LEU A 64 -4.84 -8.59 -23.30
CA LEU A 64 -4.46 -9.36 -22.11
C LEU A 64 -3.02 -9.04 -21.65
N ARG A 65 -2.61 -7.78 -21.79
CA ARG A 65 -1.30 -7.28 -21.34
C ARG A 65 -1.48 -6.31 -20.19
N GLY A 66 -0.54 -6.30 -19.27
CA GLY A 66 -0.51 -5.41 -18.12
C GLY A 66 0.89 -5.35 -17.53
N ASP A 67 1.07 -4.45 -16.56
CA ASP A 67 2.34 -4.27 -15.85
C ASP A 67 2.31 -5.13 -14.57
N GLU A 68 3.04 -6.24 -14.56
CA GLU A 68 3.16 -7.07 -13.35
C GLU A 68 4.20 -6.47 -12.41
N ILE A 69 3.83 -6.30 -11.14
CA ILE A 69 4.74 -5.88 -10.07
C ILE A 69 4.78 -6.94 -8.97
N GLN A 70 5.99 -7.42 -8.69
CA GLN A 70 6.34 -8.25 -7.53
C GLN A 70 7.09 -7.37 -6.55
N ILE A 71 6.40 -6.87 -5.51
CA ILE A 71 6.87 -5.74 -4.71
C ILE A 71 8.32 -5.88 -4.21
N MET A 72 8.67 -6.98 -3.57
CA MET A 72 9.99 -7.13 -2.98
C MET A 72 11.12 -7.26 -4.02
N LYS A 73 10.81 -7.81 -5.20
CA LYS A 73 11.76 -7.99 -6.30
C LYS A 73 11.94 -6.69 -7.07
N ASP A 74 10.83 -6.05 -7.45
CA ASP A 74 10.85 -4.93 -8.38
C ASP A 74 11.20 -3.61 -7.69
N LEU A 75 10.92 -3.46 -6.38
CA LEU A 75 11.44 -2.35 -5.60
C LEU A 75 12.97 -2.27 -5.65
N ALA A 76 13.66 -3.42 -5.54
CA ALA A 76 15.12 -3.45 -5.56
C ALA A 76 15.71 -3.04 -6.91
N SER A 77 14.98 -3.25 -8.01
CA SER A 77 15.40 -2.92 -9.38
C SER A 77 14.99 -1.52 -9.84
N ASN A 78 14.24 -0.77 -9.02
CA ASN A 78 13.80 0.58 -9.37
C ASN A 78 15.00 1.54 -9.49
N THR A 79 15.08 2.23 -10.63
CA THR A 79 16.19 3.14 -10.96
C THR A 79 15.92 4.60 -10.56
N SER A 80 14.66 5.01 -10.49
CA SER A 80 14.27 6.38 -10.16
C SER A 80 14.46 6.70 -8.68
N LEU A 81 14.13 5.75 -7.81
CA LEU A 81 14.35 5.81 -6.36
C LEU A 81 15.02 4.50 -5.94
N SER A 82 16.19 4.59 -5.34
CA SER A 82 16.91 3.39 -4.91
C SER A 82 16.32 2.81 -3.62
N PHE A 83 15.71 1.63 -3.72
CA PHE A 83 15.21 0.85 -2.58
C PHE A 83 16.19 -0.25 -2.13
N ARG A 84 17.46 -0.12 -2.48
CA ARG A 84 18.49 -1.09 -2.06
C ARG A 84 18.55 -1.15 -0.53
N ASN A 85 18.51 -2.36 0.03
CA ASN A 85 18.50 -2.64 1.46
C ASN A 85 17.27 -2.07 2.20
N TRP A 86 16.14 -1.93 1.49
CA TRP A 86 14.87 -1.62 2.10
C TRP A 86 14.14 -2.91 2.46
N ASN A 87 13.41 -2.85 3.56
CA ASN A 87 12.35 -3.82 3.87
C ASN A 87 10.98 -3.18 3.59
N HIS A 88 9.95 -3.99 3.65
CA HIS A 88 8.58 -3.54 3.36
C HIS A 88 8.11 -2.44 4.34
N ASP A 89 8.48 -2.52 5.62
CA ASP A 89 8.12 -1.48 6.59
C ASP A 89 8.67 -0.10 6.21
N MET A 90 9.90 -0.04 5.71
CA MET A 90 10.48 1.22 5.22
C MET A 90 9.67 1.78 4.03
N PHE A 91 9.18 0.91 3.15
CA PHE A 91 8.32 1.32 2.05
C PHE A 91 6.99 1.88 2.56
N VAL A 92 6.32 1.18 3.48
CA VAL A 92 5.08 1.66 4.12
C VAL A 92 5.30 2.98 4.84
N HIS A 93 6.40 3.14 5.57
CA HIS A 93 6.74 4.41 6.23
C HIS A 93 6.87 5.55 5.21
N MET A 94 7.47 5.29 4.06
CA MET A 94 7.59 6.29 2.98
C MET A 94 6.21 6.68 2.43
N CYS A 95 5.35 5.71 2.16
CA CYS A 95 3.99 5.97 1.68
C CYS A 95 3.20 6.84 2.67
N ILE A 96 3.22 6.49 3.95
CA ILE A 96 2.53 7.27 4.99
C ILE A 96 3.08 8.69 5.08
N LEU A 97 4.39 8.89 5.04
CA LEU A 97 5.00 10.22 5.10
C LEU A 97 4.64 11.09 3.90
N ALA A 98 4.54 10.50 2.71
CA ALA A 98 4.16 11.17 1.47
C ALA A 98 2.65 11.47 1.37
N GLY A 99 1.83 10.74 2.14
CA GLY A 99 0.38 10.77 2.13
C GLY A 99 -0.22 9.48 1.57
N CYS A 100 -1.29 9.02 2.20
CA CYS A 100 -2.07 7.84 1.83
C CYS A 100 -3.53 8.04 2.28
N ASP A 101 -4.41 7.12 1.97
CA ASP A 101 -5.84 7.20 2.31
C ASP A 101 -6.11 7.33 3.83
N TYR A 102 -5.18 6.89 4.67
CA TYR A 102 -5.32 6.94 6.14
C TYR A 102 -4.65 8.15 6.78
N PHE A 103 -3.84 8.89 6.01
CA PHE A 103 -3.10 10.03 6.52
C PHE A 103 -2.65 10.95 5.38
N GLU A 104 -2.95 12.24 5.48
CA GLU A 104 -2.63 13.25 4.45
C GLU A 104 -1.12 13.48 4.23
N GLY A 105 -0.26 12.81 5.01
CA GLY A 105 1.18 12.98 4.94
C GLY A 105 1.70 14.17 5.73
N VAL A 106 2.98 14.47 5.53
CA VAL A 106 3.63 15.63 6.15
C VAL A 106 3.61 16.81 5.17
N PRO A 107 3.15 18.00 5.56
CA PRO A 107 3.14 19.16 4.68
C PRO A 107 4.50 19.42 4.03
N GLY A 108 4.54 19.49 2.70
CA GLY A 108 5.76 19.70 1.92
C GLY A 108 6.69 18.48 1.84
N VAL A 109 6.23 17.29 2.22
CA VAL A 109 6.95 16.04 2.08
C VAL A 109 6.27 15.18 1.03
N GLY A 110 6.67 15.32 -0.23
CA GLY A 110 6.27 14.38 -1.28
C GLY A 110 7.15 13.13 -1.29
N ILE A 111 6.87 12.20 -2.22
CA ILE A 111 7.47 10.86 -2.30
C ILE A 111 9.01 10.88 -2.28
N GLN A 112 9.67 11.80 -2.98
CA GLN A 112 11.13 11.88 -3.02
C GLN A 112 11.72 12.30 -1.65
N THR A 113 11.08 13.25 -0.99
CA THR A 113 11.50 13.72 0.35
C THR A 113 11.25 12.62 1.38
N ALA A 114 10.10 11.97 1.33
CA ALA A 114 9.77 10.83 2.18
C ALA A 114 10.80 9.69 2.00
N HIS A 115 11.11 9.32 0.77
CA HIS A 115 12.15 8.34 0.46
C HIS A 115 13.50 8.71 1.09
N LYS A 116 13.95 9.97 0.91
CA LYS A 116 15.21 10.45 1.51
C LYS A 116 15.19 10.37 3.02
N LEU A 117 14.10 10.79 3.67
CA LEU A 117 13.93 10.73 5.13
C LEU A 117 14.03 9.29 5.63
N VAL A 118 13.31 8.36 5.02
CA VAL A 118 13.35 6.95 5.42
C VAL A 118 14.71 6.32 5.15
N ARG A 119 15.32 6.58 4.00
CA ARG A 119 16.63 6.05 3.64
C ARG A 119 17.72 6.44 4.63
N VAL A 120 17.74 7.70 5.07
CA VAL A 120 18.76 8.24 5.98
C VAL A 120 18.50 7.78 7.41
N ASN A 121 17.26 7.86 7.88
CA ASN A 121 16.95 7.69 9.29
C ASN A 121 16.61 6.23 9.67
N ARG A 122 16.06 5.45 8.72
CA ARG A 122 15.75 4.03 8.85
C ARG A 122 14.68 3.66 9.89
N SER A 123 14.45 4.46 10.90
CA SER A 123 13.45 4.19 11.93
C SER A 123 12.50 5.37 12.11
N PRO A 124 11.21 5.12 12.40
CA PRO A 124 10.22 6.17 12.62
C PRO A 124 10.65 7.18 13.69
N HIS A 125 11.23 6.71 14.79
CA HIS A 125 11.72 7.57 15.87
C HIS A 125 12.75 8.63 15.39
N LYS A 126 13.70 8.21 14.56
CA LYS A 126 14.70 9.13 13.99
C LYS A 126 14.09 10.05 12.95
N ILE A 127 13.12 9.56 12.16
CA ILE A 127 12.37 10.36 11.20
C ILE A 127 11.59 11.46 11.93
N PHE A 128 10.86 11.11 13.00
CA PHE A 128 10.09 12.08 13.79
C PHE A 128 11.00 13.13 14.42
N LYS A 129 12.14 12.70 14.96
CA LYS A 129 13.15 13.64 15.48
C LYS A 129 13.64 14.62 14.41
N ALA A 130 13.97 14.13 13.22
CA ALA A 130 14.41 14.98 12.11
C ALA A 130 13.31 15.96 11.67
N LEU A 131 12.06 15.52 11.58
CA LEU A 131 10.93 16.36 11.21
C LEU A 131 10.64 17.44 12.28
N ARG A 132 10.74 17.10 13.57
CA ARG A 132 10.60 18.11 14.66
C ARG A 132 11.65 19.21 14.54
N MET A 133 12.90 18.86 14.25
CA MET A 133 13.97 19.86 14.10
C MET A 133 13.75 20.82 12.93
N THR A 134 12.98 20.41 11.91
CA THR A 134 12.62 21.28 10.78
C THR A 134 11.35 22.09 11.01
N GLY A 135 10.67 21.93 12.15
CA GLY A 135 9.39 22.56 12.45
C GLY A 135 8.21 22.07 11.59
N LYS A 136 8.39 20.99 10.84
CA LYS A 136 7.38 20.47 9.91
C LYS A 136 6.44 19.43 10.51
N LEU A 137 6.61 19.06 11.77
CA LEU A 137 5.82 18.00 12.40
C LEU A 137 4.49 18.57 12.93
N PRO A 138 3.32 18.21 12.36
CA PRO A 138 2.02 18.62 12.88
C PRO A 138 1.74 18.05 14.27
N ARG A 139 0.84 18.68 15.01
CA ARG A 139 0.34 18.11 16.28
C ARG A 139 -0.40 16.80 15.99
N GLY A 140 -0.21 15.77 16.84
CA GLY A 140 -0.86 14.47 16.67
C GLY A 140 -0.28 13.61 15.53
N PHE A 141 0.74 14.07 14.81
CA PHE A 141 1.34 13.36 13.70
C PHE A 141 1.77 11.93 14.05
N GLU A 142 2.46 11.75 15.17
CA GLU A 142 3.00 10.43 15.52
C GLU A 142 1.90 9.41 15.76
N GLU A 143 0.82 9.84 16.41
CA GLU A 143 -0.36 9.00 16.63
C GLU A 143 -1.03 8.63 15.29
N ALA A 144 -1.29 9.62 14.44
CA ALA A 144 -1.88 9.42 13.12
C ALA A 144 -1.00 8.52 12.22
N PHE A 145 0.32 8.71 12.25
CA PHE A 145 1.26 7.85 11.55
C PHE A 145 1.14 6.39 12.00
N TRP A 146 1.09 6.14 13.31
CA TRP A 146 0.98 4.78 13.82
C TRP A 146 -0.41 4.16 13.60
N VAL A 147 -1.46 4.97 13.54
CA VAL A 147 -2.79 4.51 13.12
C VAL A 147 -2.73 4.04 11.66
N ALA A 148 -2.22 4.85 10.75
CA ALA A 148 -2.06 4.50 9.34
C ALA A 148 -1.18 3.24 9.16
N TYR A 149 -0.05 3.18 9.87
CA TYR A 149 0.83 2.00 9.82
C TYR A 149 0.13 0.73 10.27
N ARG A 150 -0.61 0.78 11.40
CA ARG A 150 -1.38 -0.38 11.87
C ARG A 150 -2.50 -0.77 10.90
N THR A 151 -3.10 0.19 10.21
CA THR A 151 -4.11 -0.09 9.19
C THR A 151 -3.51 -0.91 8.06
N PHE A 152 -2.37 -0.52 7.51
CA PHE A 152 -1.69 -1.33 6.47
C PHE A 152 -1.25 -2.70 6.95
N ARG A 153 -0.93 -2.88 8.24
CA ARG A 153 -0.34 -4.12 8.77
C ARG A 153 -1.34 -5.08 9.41
N HIS A 154 -2.46 -4.58 9.90
CA HIS A 154 -3.36 -5.32 10.79
C HIS A 154 -4.84 -5.06 10.52
N GLN A 155 -5.22 -4.61 9.33
CA GLN A 155 -6.64 -4.48 8.98
C GLN A 155 -7.31 -5.85 9.02
N ARG A 156 -8.55 -5.89 9.50
CA ARG A 156 -9.31 -7.15 9.57
C ARG A 156 -9.68 -7.62 8.17
N VAL A 157 -9.50 -8.92 7.95
CA VAL A 157 -9.82 -9.67 6.72
C VAL A 157 -10.49 -10.99 7.09
N TYR A 158 -11.07 -11.69 6.12
CA TYR A 158 -11.66 -13.03 6.28
C TYR A 158 -10.68 -14.16 5.98
#